data_9105587f2abba5b5d448e01b4cca40f4
#
_entry.id   9105587f2abba5b5d448e01b4cca40f4
#
_cell.length_a   1.000
_cell.length_b   1.000
_cell.length_c   1.000
_cell.angle_alpha   90.00
_cell.angle_beta   90.00
_cell.angle_gamma   90.00
#
_symmetry.space_group_name_H-M   'P 1'
#
loop_
_entity.id
_entity.type
_entity.pdbx_description
1 polymer ?
#
loop_
_entity_poly.entity_id
_entity_poly.type
_entity_poly.pdbx_seq_one_letter_code
_entity_poly.pdbx_strand_id
1 'polypeptide(L)'
;MKKVTKVFSVMVASVALAAMLSGCGGDKKPAGGDTIKVGGNLEMTGGSASFGISSKNAIELAFKNINDKGGINGKKLELVVADNKSEAAEATNAMQKLVSQDKVVAVIGPNLSSATIAAGAINNGSKVLDIAPMATNPNVTVDPATGKTKEYNFRACFIDPFQGTVMANFAKNDLQATKAAILIDNSSDYAKGLAAFFKENFIKNGGTVVAEESYLQKDTDFKATLTKIKAAAPDILYLSLIHISEPT
;
A
#
# COMPACT_ATOMS: atom_id res chain seq x y z
N MET A 1 74.96 -6.59 -38.92
CA MET A 1 73.90 -7.32 -38.22
C MET A 1 73.18 -6.51 -37.08
N LYS A 2 73.87 -5.64 -36.32
CA LYS A 2 73.20 -4.90 -35.17
C LYS A 2 72.18 -3.77 -35.56
N LYS A 3 72.23 -3.22 -36.77
CA LYS A 3 71.30 -2.15 -37.23
C LYS A 3 69.94 -2.70 -37.74
N VAL A 4 69.93 -3.90 -38.31
CA VAL A 4 68.69 -4.52 -38.83
C VAL A 4 67.79 -4.99 -37.70
N THR A 5 68.38 -5.48 -36.59
CA THR A 5 67.61 -5.92 -35.41
C THR A 5 66.88 -4.79 -34.67
N LYS A 6 67.49 -3.58 -34.68
CA LYS A 6 66.82 -2.38 -34.05
C LYS A 6 65.64 -1.87 -34.85
N VAL A 7 65.69 -1.93 -36.18
CA VAL A 7 64.58 -1.51 -37.05
C VAL A 7 63.42 -2.49 -36.96
N PHE A 8 63.71 -3.78 -36.84
CA PHE A 8 62.66 -4.77 -36.68
C PHE A 8 61.95 -4.70 -35.31
N SER A 9 62.71 -4.38 -34.26
CA SER A 9 62.11 -4.19 -32.90
C SER A 9 61.22 -2.97 -32.81
N VAL A 10 61.51 -1.88 -33.48
CA VAL A 10 60.70 -0.66 -33.52
C VAL A 10 59.45 -0.87 -34.36
N MET A 11 59.54 -1.65 -35.47
CA MET A 11 58.37 -1.92 -36.32
C MET A 11 57.37 -2.87 -35.65
N VAL A 12 57.84 -3.86 -34.87
CA VAL A 12 56.97 -4.76 -34.10
C VAL A 12 56.30 -4.01 -32.93
N ALA A 13 56.99 -3.08 -32.28
CA ALA A 13 56.43 -2.27 -31.19
C ALA A 13 55.35 -1.30 -31.70
N SER A 14 55.50 -0.74 -32.91
CA SER A 14 54.50 0.15 -33.47
C SER A 14 53.23 -0.55 -33.97
N VAL A 15 53.32 -1.80 -34.42
CA VAL A 15 52.18 -2.62 -34.81
C VAL A 15 51.40 -3.11 -33.56
N ALA A 16 52.12 -3.45 -32.48
CA ALA A 16 51.47 -3.81 -31.20
C ALA A 16 50.72 -2.65 -30.53
N LEU A 17 51.22 -1.41 -30.67
CA LEU A 17 50.56 -0.19 -30.14
C LEU A 17 49.34 0.18 -30.95
N ALA A 18 49.33 -0.04 -32.28
CA ALA A 18 48.17 0.18 -33.14
C ALA A 18 47.07 -0.86 -32.91
N ALA A 19 47.41 -2.08 -32.53
CA ALA A 19 46.43 -3.14 -32.19
C ALA A 19 45.73 -2.91 -30.82
N MET A 20 46.36 -2.13 -29.91
CA MET A 20 45.73 -1.80 -28.63
C MET A 20 44.76 -0.60 -28.75
N LEU A 21 44.82 0.18 -29.81
CA LEU A 21 43.89 1.29 -30.05
C LEU A 21 42.64 0.90 -30.86
N SER A 22 42.63 -0.27 -31.49
CA SER A 22 41.47 -0.79 -32.22
C SER A 22 40.60 -1.75 -31.40
N GLY A 23 40.97 -2.02 -30.13
CA GLY A 23 40.23 -2.89 -29.22
C GLY A 23 39.12 -2.22 -28.40
N CYS A 24 38.84 -0.92 -28.57
CA CYS A 24 37.74 -0.20 -27.90
C CYS A 24 36.54 0.06 -28.82
N GLY A 25 36.28 -0.85 -29.75
CA GLY A 25 34.97 -0.99 -30.40
C GLY A 25 34.13 -2.00 -29.63
N GLY A 26 34.07 -1.89 -28.30
CA GLY A 26 33.08 -2.61 -27.53
C GLY A 26 31.72 -2.06 -27.92
N ASP A 27 30.85 -2.94 -28.39
CA ASP A 27 29.43 -2.67 -28.42
C ASP A 27 29.07 -1.92 -27.15
N LYS A 28 28.71 -0.64 -27.29
CA LYS A 28 27.99 0.06 -26.25
C LYS A 28 26.72 -0.75 -26.10
N LYS A 29 26.73 -1.77 -25.20
CA LYS A 29 25.52 -2.15 -24.49
C LYS A 29 24.87 -0.81 -24.17
N PRO A 30 23.64 -0.54 -24.60
CA PRO A 30 22.96 0.69 -24.17
C PRO A 30 23.13 0.68 -22.66
N ALA A 31 23.80 1.71 -22.15
CA ALA A 31 23.94 1.90 -20.71
C ALA A 31 22.53 1.73 -20.18
N GLY A 32 22.30 0.67 -19.43
CA GLY A 32 21.00 0.43 -18.80
C GLY A 32 20.75 1.71 -18.03
N GLY A 33 19.87 2.58 -18.57
CA GLY A 33 19.57 3.87 -17.95
C GLY A 33 19.20 3.56 -16.52
N ASP A 34 19.75 4.31 -15.56
CA ASP A 34 19.40 4.15 -14.15
C ASP A 34 17.88 3.96 -14.04
N THR A 35 17.44 2.89 -13.40
CA THR A 35 16.02 2.68 -13.16
C THR A 35 15.56 3.54 -12.00
N ILE A 36 14.31 3.98 -12.02
CA ILE A 36 13.64 4.61 -10.89
C ILE A 36 12.89 3.49 -10.15
N LYS A 37 13.41 3.11 -8.99
CA LYS A 37 12.78 2.07 -8.16
C LYS A 37 11.64 2.66 -7.35
N VAL A 38 10.46 2.09 -7.49
CA VAL A 38 9.27 2.39 -6.69
C VAL A 38 8.88 1.13 -5.92
N GLY A 39 8.70 1.26 -4.62
CA GLY A 39 8.28 0.16 -3.76
C GLY A 39 6.79 -0.15 -3.91
N GLY A 40 6.44 -1.42 -3.81
CA GLY A 40 5.08 -1.89 -3.58
C GLY A 40 5.04 -2.59 -2.23
N ASN A 41 4.51 -1.93 -1.21
CA ASN A 41 4.24 -2.56 0.10
C ASN A 41 2.83 -3.11 0.05
N LEU A 42 2.67 -4.36 -0.37
CA LEU A 42 1.37 -4.89 -0.79
C LEU A 42 1.03 -6.19 -0.05
N GLU A 43 -0.26 -6.44 0.11
CA GLU A 43 -0.83 -7.66 0.67
C GLU A 43 -0.76 -8.79 -0.38
N MET A 44 0.43 -9.39 -0.62
CA MET A 44 0.57 -10.45 -1.61
C MET A 44 0.06 -11.80 -1.11
N THR A 45 0.04 -11.96 0.24
CA THR A 45 -0.51 -13.13 0.94
C THR A 45 -1.40 -12.68 2.12
N GLY A 46 -2.06 -13.63 2.78
CA GLY A 46 -2.96 -13.37 3.91
C GLY A 46 -4.39 -13.05 3.47
N GLY A 47 -5.22 -12.61 4.42
CA GLY A 47 -6.67 -12.43 4.24
C GLY A 47 -7.08 -11.39 3.21
N SER A 48 -6.19 -10.46 2.86
CA SER A 48 -6.45 -9.36 1.91
C SER A 48 -5.63 -9.47 0.62
N ALA A 49 -5.12 -10.66 0.29
CA ALA A 49 -4.24 -10.86 -0.86
C ALA A 49 -4.86 -10.44 -2.20
N SER A 50 -6.19 -10.55 -2.36
CA SER A 50 -6.89 -10.12 -3.57
C SER A 50 -6.69 -8.62 -3.87
N PHE A 51 -6.63 -7.76 -2.84
CA PHE A 51 -6.36 -6.33 -2.98
C PHE A 51 -4.93 -6.07 -3.41
N GLY A 52 -3.96 -6.71 -2.75
CA GLY A 52 -2.54 -6.53 -3.06
C GLY A 52 -2.19 -7.00 -4.46
N ILE A 53 -2.72 -8.15 -4.89
CA ILE A 53 -2.54 -8.70 -6.25
C ILE A 53 -3.16 -7.75 -7.29
N SER A 54 -4.37 -7.24 -7.05
CA SER A 54 -5.02 -6.29 -7.96
C SER A 54 -4.23 -4.99 -8.07
N SER A 55 -3.76 -4.44 -6.93
CA SER A 55 -2.91 -3.25 -6.90
C SER A 55 -1.60 -3.46 -7.65
N LYS A 56 -0.92 -4.60 -7.43
CA LYS A 56 0.30 -4.94 -8.16
C LYS A 56 0.07 -4.93 -9.67
N ASN A 57 -0.97 -5.61 -10.14
CA ASN A 57 -1.28 -5.70 -11.56
C ASN A 57 -1.55 -4.31 -12.17
N ALA A 58 -2.26 -3.44 -11.45
CA ALA A 58 -2.53 -2.07 -11.88
C ALA A 58 -1.24 -1.22 -11.95
N ILE A 59 -0.35 -1.34 -10.97
CA ILE A 59 0.95 -0.66 -10.94
C ILE A 59 1.82 -1.13 -12.10
N GLU A 60 1.91 -2.43 -12.32
CA GLU A 60 2.70 -3.01 -13.43
C GLU A 60 2.20 -2.53 -14.79
N LEU A 61 0.87 -2.47 -14.99
CA LEU A 61 0.27 -1.93 -16.21
C LEU A 61 0.60 -0.44 -16.39
N ALA A 62 0.50 0.35 -15.33
CA ALA A 62 0.85 1.78 -15.36
C ALA A 62 2.34 1.98 -15.69
N PHE A 63 3.23 1.22 -15.03
CA PHE A 63 4.66 1.30 -15.29
C PHE A 63 5.02 0.85 -16.70
N LYS A 64 4.38 -0.21 -17.21
CA LYS A 64 4.55 -0.63 -18.59
C LYS A 64 4.20 0.50 -19.56
N ASN A 65 3.05 1.13 -19.39
CA ASN A 65 2.59 2.23 -20.25
C ASN A 65 3.54 3.46 -20.21
N ILE A 66 4.12 3.77 -19.05
CA ILE A 66 5.10 4.85 -18.91
C ILE A 66 6.42 4.44 -19.57
N ASN A 67 6.87 3.22 -19.33
CA ASN A 67 8.12 2.68 -19.83
C ASN A 67 8.13 2.53 -21.36
N ASP A 68 7.01 2.15 -21.96
CA ASP A 68 6.84 2.05 -23.42
C ASP A 68 6.96 3.43 -24.10
N LYS A 69 6.58 4.50 -23.39
CA LYS A 69 6.73 5.89 -23.85
C LYS A 69 8.12 6.49 -23.56
N GLY A 70 9.09 5.70 -23.11
CA GLY A 70 10.46 6.15 -22.85
C GLY A 70 10.80 6.34 -21.36
N GLY A 71 9.85 6.09 -20.45
CA GLY A 71 10.05 6.27 -19.01
C GLY A 71 9.95 7.72 -18.56
N ILE A 72 10.49 8.02 -17.39
CA ILE A 72 10.54 9.37 -16.81
C ILE A 72 11.94 9.93 -17.02
N ASN A 73 12.07 10.99 -17.80
CA ASN A 73 13.38 11.59 -18.18
C ASN A 73 14.36 10.53 -18.74
N GLY A 74 13.87 9.60 -19.55
CA GLY A 74 14.66 8.53 -20.14
C GLY A 74 14.96 7.34 -19.21
N LYS A 75 14.54 7.37 -17.93
CA LYS A 75 14.72 6.30 -16.97
C LYS A 75 13.46 5.44 -16.88
N LYS A 76 13.65 4.12 -16.86
CA LYS A 76 12.54 3.17 -16.70
C LYS A 76 12.09 3.07 -15.25
N LEU A 77 10.79 2.89 -15.03
CA LEU A 77 10.24 2.54 -13.72
C LEU A 77 10.43 1.05 -13.45
N GLU A 78 10.85 0.72 -12.24
CA GLU A 78 10.98 -0.63 -11.72
C GLU A 78 10.15 -0.76 -10.45
N LEU A 79 9.25 -1.75 -10.38
CA LEU A 79 8.48 -2.05 -9.19
C LEU A 79 9.22 -3.06 -8.33
N VAL A 80 9.52 -2.70 -7.08
CA VAL A 80 10.10 -3.58 -6.06
C VAL A 80 9.00 -3.96 -5.07
N VAL A 81 8.48 -5.19 -5.16
CA VAL A 81 7.37 -5.65 -4.30
C VAL A 81 7.91 -6.25 -3.01
N ALA A 82 7.31 -5.86 -1.89
CA ALA A 82 7.46 -6.49 -0.59
C ALA A 82 6.07 -6.94 -0.08
N ASP A 83 5.96 -8.22 0.27
CA ASP A 83 4.73 -8.79 0.82
C ASP A 83 4.59 -8.42 2.30
N ASN A 84 3.49 -7.75 2.65
CA ASN A 84 3.17 -7.41 4.03
C ASN A 84 2.23 -8.43 4.71
N LYS A 85 1.88 -9.51 4.02
CA LYS A 85 1.08 -10.64 4.52
C LYS A 85 -0.27 -10.25 5.12
N SER A 86 -0.79 -9.08 4.76
CA SER A 86 -2.01 -8.47 5.35
C SER A 86 -1.88 -8.16 6.86
N GLU A 87 -0.67 -7.98 7.38
CA GLU A 87 -0.39 -7.76 8.80
C GLU A 87 0.37 -6.43 9.01
N ALA A 88 -0.05 -5.64 10.02
CA ALA A 88 0.53 -4.31 10.28
C ALA A 88 2.04 -4.35 10.62
N ALA A 89 2.47 -5.35 11.40
CA ALA A 89 3.89 -5.52 11.74
C ALA A 89 4.72 -5.86 10.50
N GLU A 90 4.22 -6.73 9.63
CA GLU A 90 4.91 -7.08 8.39
C GLU A 90 4.94 -5.90 7.40
N ALA A 91 3.91 -5.06 7.37
CA ALA A 91 3.92 -3.85 6.57
C ALA A 91 5.01 -2.86 7.04
N THR A 92 5.26 -2.79 8.34
CA THR A 92 6.36 -2.00 8.92
C THR A 92 7.72 -2.57 8.49
N ASN A 93 7.90 -3.89 8.57
CA ASN A 93 9.12 -4.58 8.14
C ASN A 93 9.36 -4.40 6.63
N ALA A 94 8.32 -4.56 5.81
CA ALA A 94 8.35 -4.36 4.37
C ALA A 94 8.74 -2.91 4.01
N MET A 95 8.14 -1.91 4.68
CA MET A 95 8.50 -0.50 4.48
C MET A 95 9.96 -0.23 4.84
N GLN A 96 10.44 -0.75 5.98
CA GLN A 96 11.82 -0.61 6.39
C GLN A 96 12.79 -1.19 5.34
N LYS A 97 12.48 -2.38 4.80
CA LYS A 97 13.28 -3.02 3.74
C LYS A 97 13.30 -2.17 2.47
N LEU A 98 12.15 -1.78 1.95
CA LEU A 98 12.01 -0.98 0.73
C LEU A 98 12.82 0.32 0.81
N VAL A 99 12.72 1.02 1.95
CA VAL A 99 13.38 2.32 2.14
C VAL A 99 14.88 2.15 2.38
N SER A 100 15.28 1.28 3.31
CA SER A 100 16.67 1.21 3.79
C SER A 100 17.58 0.31 2.96
N GLN A 101 17.05 -0.78 2.38
CA GLN A 101 17.84 -1.76 1.62
C GLN A 101 17.65 -1.57 0.12
N ASP A 102 16.41 -1.56 -0.36
CA ASP A 102 16.10 -1.49 -1.79
C ASP A 102 16.25 -0.06 -2.34
N LYS A 103 16.28 0.97 -1.44
CA LYS A 103 16.49 2.39 -1.78
C LYS A 103 15.47 2.92 -2.78
N VAL A 104 14.20 2.56 -2.60
CA VAL A 104 13.13 3.08 -3.43
C VAL A 104 12.90 4.57 -3.18
N VAL A 105 12.47 5.31 -4.22
CA VAL A 105 12.24 6.76 -4.12
C VAL A 105 10.82 7.11 -3.66
N ALA A 106 9.89 6.17 -3.81
CA ALA A 106 8.50 6.28 -3.38
C ALA A 106 7.94 4.87 -3.13
N VAL A 107 6.84 4.77 -2.40
CA VAL A 107 6.12 3.53 -2.15
C VAL A 107 4.64 3.70 -2.53
N ILE A 108 4.05 2.65 -3.09
CA ILE A 108 2.61 2.52 -3.32
C ILE A 108 2.10 1.41 -2.41
N GLY A 109 1.12 1.72 -1.56
CA GLY A 109 0.60 0.81 -0.53
C GLY A 109 1.28 1.01 0.83
N PRO A 110 0.76 0.41 1.89
CA PRO A 110 -0.25 -0.68 1.91
C PRO A 110 -1.67 -0.26 1.51
N ASN A 111 -2.52 -1.27 1.24
CA ASN A 111 -3.94 -1.06 0.99
C ASN A 111 -4.75 -0.94 2.29
N LEU A 112 -4.38 -1.68 3.32
CA LEU A 112 -5.08 -1.72 4.59
C LEU A 112 -4.73 -0.51 5.47
N SER A 113 -5.73 0.11 6.11
CA SER A 113 -5.52 1.28 6.98
C SER A 113 -4.55 1.00 8.12
N SER A 114 -4.72 -0.12 8.87
CA SER A 114 -3.83 -0.49 9.98
C SER A 114 -2.39 -0.68 9.52
N ALA A 115 -2.18 -1.32 8.36
CA ALA A 115 -0.86 -1.54 7.77
C ALA A 115 -0.20 -0.20 7.36
N THR A 116 -0.97 0.69 6.72
CA THR A 116 -0.48 2.01 6.29
C THR A 116 -0.15 2.92 7.48
N ILE A 117 -1.01 2.91 8.51
CA ILE A 117 -0.77 3.69 9.74
C ILE A 117 0.50 3.21 10.43
N ALA A 118 0.68 1.89 10.58
CA ALA A 118 1.85 1.30 11.22
C ALA A 118 3.15 1.59 10.45
N ALA A 119 3.14 1.47 9.12
CA ALA A 119 4.30 1.74 8.27
C ALA A 119 4.64 3.24 8.16
N GLY A 120 3.66 4.12 8.43
CA GLY A 120 3.73 5.56 8.20
C GLY A 120 4.85 6.28 8.94
N ALA A 121 5.28 5.81 10.11
CA ALA A 121 6.38 6.40 10.84
C ALA A 121 7.72 6.25 10.10
N ILE A 122 7.91 5.14 9.37
CA ILE A 122 9.15 4.86 8.65
C ILE A 122 9.31 5.77 7.44
N ASN A 123 8.28 5.86 6.60
CA ASN A 123 8.38 6.70 5.40
C ASN A 123 8.41 8.20 5.74
N ASN A 124 7.70 8.67 6.77
CA ASN A 124 7.83 10.05 7.26
C ASN A 124 9.23 10.34 7.80
N GLY A 125 9.79 9.46 8.65
CA GLY A 125 11.15 9.62 9.18
C GLY A 125 12.24 9.57 8.10
N SER A 126 12.03 8.79 7.05
CA SER A 126 12.96 8.64 5.93
C SER A 126 12.72 9.63 4.80
N LYS A 127 11.65 10.43 4.87
CA LYS A 127 11.21 11.37 3.83
C LYS A 127 10.98 10.69 2.47
N VAL A 128 10.44 9.48 2.49
CA VAL A 128 10.06 8.72 1.31
C VAL A 128 8.55 8.83 1.13
N LEU A 129 8.13 9.27 -0.05
CA LEU A 129 6.71 9.41 -0.38
C LEU A 129 6.00 8.05 -0.33
N ASP A 130 4.83 8.02 0.32
CA ASP A 130 3.93 6.88 0.35
C ASP A 130 2.54 7.27 -0.13
N ILE A 131 1.98 6.50 -1.07
CA ILE A 131 0.61 6.68 -1.56
C ILE A 131 -0.18 5.40 -1.31
N ALA A 132 -1.10 5.46 -0.34
CA ALA A 132 -2.01 4.37 -0.04
C ALA A 132 -3.18 4.34 -1.05
N PRO A 133 -3.35 3.26 -1.84
CA PRO A 133 -4.41 3.19 -2.84
C PRO A 133 -5.81 3.08 -2.23
N MET A 134 -5.96 2.40 -1.09
CA MET A 134 -7.26 2.00 -0.56
C MET A 134 -7.45 2.25 0.95
N ALA A 135 -6.43 2.75 1.66
CA ALA A 135 -6.50 2.99 3.11
C ALA A 135 -7.33 4.24 3.43
N THR A 136 -8.58 4.04 3.84
CA THR A 136 -9.61 5.09 3.99
C THR A 136 -9.64 5.76 5.35
N ASN A 137 -8.99 5.20 6.39
CA ASN A 137 -8.98 5.79 7.72
C ASN A 137 -8.28 7.17 7.72
N PRO A 138 -8.87 8.23 8.31
CA PRO A 138 -8.25 9.56 8.39
C PRO A 138 -6.83 9.56 8.94
N ASN A 139 -6.53 8.68 9.90
CA ASN A 139 -5.21 8.59 10.56
C ASN A 139 -4.08 8.12 9.62
N VAL A 140 -4.40 7.68 8.42
CA VAL A 140 -3.39 7.39 7.38
C VAL A 140 -2.58 8.64 7.06
N THR A 141 -3.26 9.80 6.88
CA THR A 141 -2.63 11.07 6.48
C THR A 141 -2.60 12.14 7.57
N VAL A 142 -3.30 11.90 8.69
CA VAL A 142 -3.34 12.82 9.83
C VAL A 142 -2.83 12.09 11.07
N ASP A 143 -2.00 12.75 11.86
CA ASP A 143 -1.57 12.26 13.16
C ASP A 143 -2.70 12.51 14.18
N PRO A 144 -3.29 11.46 14.77
CA PRO A 144 -4.42 11.62 15.69
C PRO A 144 -4.03 12.31 17.02
N ALA A 145 -2.77 12.28 17.41
CA ALA A 145 -2.30 12.92 18.65
C ALA A 145 -2.14 14.43 18.51
N THR A 146 -1.76 14.90 17.33
CA THR A 146 -1.45 16.32 17.07
C THR A 146 -2.42 17.01 16.14
N GLY A 147 -3.25 16.26 15.41
CA GLY A 147 -4.13 16.77 14.35
C GLY A 147 -3.38 17.27 13.11
N LYS A 148 -2.06 17.10 13.03
CA LYS A 148 -1.25 17.57 11.91
C LYS A 148 -1.23 16.57 10.76
N THR A 149 -1.21 17.09 9.54
CA THR A 149 -1.02 16.28 8.34
C THR A 149 0.39 15.68 8.33
N LYS A 150 0.49 14.40 7.99
CA LYS A 150 1.76 13.70 7.76
C LYS A 150 2.31 14.11 6.40
N GLU A 151 3.57 14.55 6.35
CA GLU A 151 4.15 15.18 5.14
C GLU A 151 4.40 14.20 3.99
N TYR A 152 4.63 12.92 4.31
CA TYR A 152 5.03 11.91 3.32
C TYR A 152 4.00 10.78 3.15
N ASN A 153 2.82 10.89 3.79
CA ASN A 153 1.72 9.94 3.60
C ASN A 153 0.57 10.56 2.83
N PHE A 154 0.21 9.94 1.73
CA PHE A 154 -0.87 10.34 0.84
C PHE A 154 -1.86 9.18 0.67
N ARG A 155 -3.02 9.48 0.11
CA ARG A 155 -4.01 8.48 -0.31
C ARG A 155 -4.62 8.85 -1.66
N ALA A 156 -5.10 7.84 -2.38
CA ALA A 156 -5.81 8.02 -3.64
C ALA A 156 -7.27 7.53 -3.58
N CYS A 157 -7.85 7.43 -2.38
CA CYS A 157 -9.23 6.97 -2.16
C CYS A 157 -10.02 7.98 -1.30
N PHE A 158 -11.34 7.75 -1.17
CA PHE A 158 -12.20 8.46 -0.22
C PHE A 158 -11.84 8.13 1.24
N ILE A 159 -12.52 8.74 2.20
CA ILE A 159 -12.26 8.57 3.63
C ILE A 159 -13.49 8.02 4.37
N ASP A 160 -13.27 7.33 5.49
CA ASP A 160 -14.29 6.69 6.31
C ASP A 160 -15.43 7.63 6.76
N PRO A 161 -15.21 8.93 7.09
CA PRO A 161 -16.29 9.85 7.42
C PRO A 161 -17.36 9.94 6.35
N PHE A 162 -16.96 9.97 5.08
CA PHE A 162 -17.90 9.97 3.95
C PHE A 162 -18.69 8.66 3.89
N GLN A 163 -18.01 7.52 3.99
CA GLN A 163 -18.65 6.21 3.94
C GLN A 163 -19.60 6.00 5.13
N GLY A 164 -19.20 6.37 6.34
CA GLY A 164 -20.04 6.29 7.53
C GLY A 164 -21.31 7.16 7.42
N THR A 165 -21.18 8.36 6.86
CA THR A 165 -22.33 9.27 6.62
C THR A 165 -23.30 8.66 5.59
N VAL A 166 -22.80 8.15 4.47
CA VAL A 166 -23.64 7.53 3.43
C VAL A 166 -24.40 6.34 3.98
N MET A 167 -23.73 5.45 4.73
CA MET A 167 -24.38 4.27 5.31
C MET A 167 -25.39 4.62 6.40
N ALA A 168 -25.13 5.64 7.22
CA ALA A 168 -26.07 6.10 8.23
C ALA A 168 -27.33 6.73 7.58
N ASN A 169 -27.14 7.48 6.50
CA ASN A 169 -28.27 8.05 5.74
C ASN A 169 -29.09 6.96 5.07
N PHE A 170 -28.45 5.97 4.45
CA PHE A 170 -29.13 4.83 3.84
C PHE A 170 -29.94 4.04 4.89
N ALA A 171 -29.32 3.72 6.02
CA ALA A 171 -30.01 3.04 7.12
C ALA A 171 -31.27 3.80 7.58
N LYS A 172 -31.17 5.13 7.73
CA LYS A 172 -32.27 5.95 8.24
C LYS A 172 -33.33 6.23 7.18
N ASN A 173 -32.93 6.65 5.98
CA ASN A 173 -33.85 7.18 4.98
C ASN A 173 -34.44 6.07 4.09
N ASP A 174 -33.64 5.09 3.70
CA ASP A 174 -34.08 4.05 2.77
C ASP A 174 -34.61 2.81 3.53
N LEU A 175 -33.90 2.39 4.59
CA LEU A 175 -34.34 1.24 5.39
C LEU A 175 -35.29 1.61 6.53
N GLN A 176 -35.50 2.91 6.80
CA GLN A 176 -36.36 3.43 7.88
C GLN A 176 -35.97 2.90 9.27
N ALA A 177 -34.70 2.52 9.44
CA ALA A 177 -34.20 1.97 10.68
C ALA A 177 -34.16 3.03 11.80
N THR A 178 -34.59 2.64 12.98
CA THR A 178 -34.56 3.47 14.19
C THR A 178 -33.57 2.94 15.21
N LYS A 179 -33.28 1.64 15.17
CA LYS A 179 -32.36 0.95 16.06
C LYS A 179 -31.30 0.20 15.26
N ALA A 180 -30.05 0.46 15.52
CA ALA A 180 -28.93 -0.24 14.92
C ALA A 180 -28.13 -1.02 15.97
N ALA A 181 -27.68 -2.22 15.62
CA ALA A 181 -26.53 -2.83 16.27
C ALA A 181 -25.30 -2.66 15.39
N ILE A 182 -24.14 -2.57 16.00
CA ILE A 182 -22.85 -2.50 15.30
C ILE A 182 -21.99 -3.69 15.71
N LEU A 183 -21.40 -4.37 14.73
CA LEU A 183 -20.41 -5.42 14.95
C LEU A 183 -19.09 -5.01 14.32
N ILE A 184 -18.02 -4.93 15.13
CA ILE A 184 -16.76 -4.28 14.80
C ILE A 184 -15.62 -5.28 14.80
N ASP A 185 -14.84 -5.37 13.72
CA ASP A 185 -13.52 -5.99 13.77
C ASP A 185 -12.57 -5.10 14.56
N ASN A 186 -12.30 -5.47 15.82
CA ASN A 186 -11.45 -4.70 16.72
C ASN A 186 -9.95 -4.78 16.38
N SER A 187 -9.54 -5.66 15.48
CA SER A 187 -8.17 -5.74 14.96
C SER A 187 -7.90 -4.77 13.80
N SER A 188 -8.94 -4.12 13.26
CA SER A 188 -8.86 -3.27 12.07
C SER A 188 -9.12 -1.80 12.41
N ASP A 189 -8.15 -0.91 12.13
CA ASP A 189 -8.33 0.54 12.29
C ASP A 189 -9.36 1.10 11.30
N TYR A 190 -9.51 0.49 10.12
CA TYR A 190 -10.61 0.77 9.20
C TYR A 190 -11.95 0.51 9.85
N ALA A 191 -12.16 -0.72 10.36
CA ALA A 191 -13.45 -1.12 10.93
C ALA A 191 -13.84 -0.27 12.15
N LYS A 192 -12.88 0.04 13.03
CA LYS A 192 -13.10 0.93 14.19
C LYS A 192 -13.48 2.35 13.77
N GLY A 193 -12.74 2.90 12.81
CA GLY A 193 -13.02 4.25 12.29
C GLY A 193 -14.39 4.34 11.63
N LEU A 194 -14.68 3.39 10.74
CA LEU A 194 -15.94 3.35 10.02
C LEU A 194 -17.15 3.18 10.97
N ALA A 195 -17.04 2.30 11.97
CA ALA A 195 -18.07 2.11 12.99
C ALA A 195 -18.36 3.40 13.77
N ALA A 196 -17.30 4.13 14.15
CA ALA A 196 -17.43 5.40 14.87
C ALA A 196 -18.19 6.44 14.03
N PHE A 197 -17.83 6.61 12.75
CA PHE A 197 -18.50 7.56 11.86
C PHE A 197 -19.93 7.15 11.53
N PHE A 198 -20.21 5.88 11.33
CA PHE A 198 -21.59 5.39 11.18
C PHE A 198 -22.41 5.72 12.43
N LYS A 199 -21.93 5.35 13.63
CA LYS A 199 -22.59 5.58 14.91
C LYS A 199 -22.94 7.06 15.11
N GLU A 200 -21.94 7.94 14.94
CA GLU A 200 -22.11 9.39 15.08
C GLU A 200 -23.23 9.91 14.17
N ASN A 201 -23.16 9.58 12.88
CA ASN A 201 -24.14 10.07 11.91
C ASN A 201 -25.52 9.43 12.07
N PHE A 202 -25.61 8.14 12.44
CA PHE A 202 -26.88 7.47 12.68
C PHE A 202 -27.62 8.07 13.87
N ILE A 203 -26.90 8.37 14.96
CA ILE A 203 -27.47 9.07 16.15
C ILE A 203 -27.87 10.50 15.78
N LYS A 204 -27.05 11.25 15.04
CA LYS A 204 -27.37 12.59 14.56
C LYS A 204 -28.64 12.62 13.70
N ASN A 205 -28.91 11.57 12.95
CA ASN A 205 -30.12 11.39 12.14
C ASN A 205 -31.33 10.88 12.95
N GLY A 206 -31.25 10.86 14.29
CA GLY A 206 -32.33 10.45 15.18
C GLY A 206 -32.48 8.93 15.32
N GLY A 207 -31.44 8.14 14.99
CA GLY A 207 -31.37 6.71 15.29
C GLY A 207 -30.78 6.43 16.67
N THR A 208 -30.90 5.19 17.13
CA THR A 208 -30.32 4.71 18.39
C THR A 208 -29.46 3.49 18.15
N VAL A 209 -28.22 3.49 18.66
CA VAL A 209 -27.38 2.27 18.68
C VAL A 209 -27.72 1.49 19.93
N VAL A 210 -28.33 0.30 19.77
CA VAL A 210 -28.85 -0.53 20.86
C VAL A 210 -27.86 -1.61 21.29
N ALA A 211 -26.90 -1.96 20.47
CA ALA A 211 -25.80 -2.88 20.80
C ALA A 211 -24.53 -2.52 20.01
N GLU A 212 -23.39 -2.70 20.64
CA GLU A 212 -22.08 -2.54 20.02
C GLU A 212 -21.21 -3.68 20.50
N GLU A 213 -20.91 -4.60 19.60
CA GLU A 213 -20.14 -5.80 19.89
C GLU A 213 -18.90 -5.84 18.99
N SER A 214 -17.88 -6.55 19.43
CA SER A 214 -16.63 -6.66 18.68
C SER A 214 -16.16 -8.11 18.57
N TYR A 215 -15.32 -8.34 17.55
CA TYR A 215 -14.63 -9.59 17.31
C TYR A 215 -13.20 -9.31 16.81
N LEU A 216 -12.38 -10.33 16.69
CA LEU A 216 -11.07 -10.26 16.07
C LEU A 216 -11.11 -10.98 14.71
N GLN A 217 -10.34 -10.51 13.75
CA GLN A 217 -10.33 -11.00 12.35
C GLN A 217 -10.21 -12.54 12.21
N LYS A 218 -9.64 -13.22 13.22
CA LYS A 218 -9.46 -14.70 13.21
C LYS A 218 -10.54 -15.44 13.96
N ASP A 219 -11.54 -14.74 14.52
CA ASP A 219 -12.65 -15.38 15.20
C ASP A 219 -13.55 -16.09 14.20
N THR A 220 -14.00 -17.29 14.56
CA THR A 220 -14.88 -18.14 13.74
C THR A 220 -16.21 -18.47 14.43
N ASP A 221 -16.33 -18.20 15.73
CA ASP A 221 -17.57 -18.42 16.49
C ASP A 221 -18.18 -17.08 16.94
N PHE A 222 -19.28 -16.72 16.32
CA PHE A 222 -20.04 -15.49 16.58
C PHE A 222 -21.32 -15.73 17.39
N LYS A 223 -21.60 -16.97 17.85
CA LYS A 223 -22.88 -17.34 18.47
C LYS A 223 -23.22 -16.49 19.68
N ALA A 224 -22.26 -16.30 20.60
CA ALA A 224 -22.49 -15.50 21.80
C ALA A 224 -22.74 -14.00 21.45
N THR A 225 -21.92 -13.45 20.56
CA THR A 225 -22.02 -12.07 20.08
C THR A 225 -23.35 -11.81 19.38
N LEU A 226 -23.73 -12.68 18.43
CA LEU A 226 -25.00 -12.59 17.72
C LEU A 226 -26.21 -12.79 18.62
N THR A 227 -26.11 -13.61 19.70
CA THR A 227 -27.17 -13.76 20.70
C THR A 227 -27.41 -12.44 21.46
N LYS A 228 -26.36 -11.73 21.85
CA LYS A 228 -26.48 -10.42 22.51
C LYS A 228 -27.09 -9.38 21.56
N ILE A 229 -26.62 -9.32 20.31
CA ILE A 229 -27.18 -8.42 19.28
C ILE A 229 -28.67 -8.69 19.09
N LYS A 230 -29.05 -9.96 18.93
CA LYS A 230 -30.46 -10.37 18.78
C LYS A 230 -31.31 -9.96 19.98
N ALA A 231 -30.81 -10.10 21.22
CA ALA A 231 -31.52 -9.70 22.44
C ALA A 231 -31.76 -8.18 22.51
N ALA A 232 -30.94 -7.37 21.91
CA ALA A 232 -31.10 -5.92 21.82
C ALA A 232 -32.17 -5.50 20.78
N ALA A 233 -32.69 -6.44 19.98
CA ALA A 233 -33.73 -6.24 18.97
C ALA A 233 -33.48 -5.03 18.05
N PRO A 234 -32.35 -4.96 17.34
CA PRO A 234 -32.09 -3.92 16.35
C PRO A 234 -32.93 -4.10 15.08
N ASP A 235 -33.23 -3.03 14.36
CA ASP A 235 -33.83 -3.07 13.02
C ASP A 235 -32.78 -3.48 11.97
N ILE A 236 -31.52 -3.09 12.19
CA ILE A 236 -30.38 -3.39 11.30
C ILE A 236 -29.16 -3.80 12.10
N LEU A 237 -28.31 -4.63 11.48
CA LEU A 237 -26.93 -4.90 11.92
C LEU A 237 -25.96 -4.21 10.96
N TYR A 238 -25.21 -3.24 11.47
CA TYR A 238 -24.11 -2.62 10.74
C TYR A 238 -22.82 -3.40 11.02
N LEU A 239 -22.29 -4.00 9.98
CA LEU A 239 -21.02 -4.74 10.02
C LEU A 239 -19.93 -3.88 9.38
N SER A 240 -19.02 -3.34 10.20
CA SER A 240 -17.91 -2.53 9.73
C SER A 240 -16.73 -3.41 9.29
N LEU A 241 -16.82 -3.98 8.10
CA LEU A 241 -15.86 -4.96 7.58
C LEU A 241 -15.66 -4.78 6.07
N ILE A 242 -14.44 -5.04 5.59
CA ILE A 242 -14.13 -5.10 4.15
C ILE A 242 -14.40 -6.50 3.58
N HIS A 243 -14.16 -7.55 4.36
CA HIS A 243 -14.35 -8.93 3.96
C HIS A 243 -15.53 -9.54 4.69
N ILE A 244 -16.52 -9.99 3.94
CA ILE A 244 -17.53 -10.90 4.44
C ILE A 244 -16.84 -12.27 4.51
N SER A 245 -16.66 -12.78 5.74
CA SER A 245 -16.34 -14.19 5.91
C SER A 245 -17.53 -14.97 5.36
N GLU A 246 -17.36 -15.68 4.26
CA GLU A 246 -18.38 -16.59 3.76
C GLU A 246 -18.72 -17.57 4.88
N PRO A 247 -19.99 -17.76 5.25
CA PRO A 247 -20.37 -18.80 6.19
C PRO A 247 -20.03 -20.15 5.53
N THR A 248 -19.07 -20.84 6.08
CA THR A 248 -18.77 -22.24 5.74
C THR A 248 -19.83 -23.17 6.28
#